data_1265809fa1ba27c76b134f5e0b8023e2
#
_entry.id   1265809fa1ba27c76b134f5e0b8023e2
#
_cell.length_a   1.000
_cell.length_b   1.000
_cell.length_c   1.000
_cell.angle_alpha   90.00
_cell.angle_beta   90.00
_cell.angle_gamma   90.00
#
_symmetry.space_group_name_H-M   'P 1'
#
loop_
_entity.id
_entity.type
_entity.pdbx_description
1 polymer ?
#
loop_
_entity_poly.entity_id
_entity_poly.type
_entity_poly.pdbx_seq_one_letter_code
_entity_poly.pdbx_strand_id
1 'polypeptide(L)'
;MSTTVSLETKLSRTLNKIQYCSANSYSLKRELQQGMNNFYNTLMAFNKIASNKGAGTPGIDNKTIDGINLERLERYHLEYVNNGYHPKPVKRILIPKDNGETRPLGIPTIKDRLIQKCLEQLLTPYFENIFSEWSFGFRTKKSCHDAIKRTKQRFKGIDYLVKIDLKGYFETINHEILIRTLNWFIKKNKTLSTINKWLKAGFMKDGIKYESLSGSPQGGIISPLLANVYLHYIDLKMEELIKEGKPIKKSNPEYKKAWGKNQHHKLGIDSSINLNLKPRVEYIRYADDFIIGIKGEYNQAERIKDQVTQWLTQDLNLTISKDKSKIVKASKGTRFLSYMIKVNPTNKTRGEKATKNSLNGKVQIQIPKAKAKEYGEEYNWLKKGKVRHDETLAGRDELEIIRTYKTIVRGIIQYFCWANNLSVLTHLNYLAEYSCLKTLARKRKTSIARVRKKCKIGSAWGISYYNKGETQYEPWVAYSWNKIKTMRNFKGNPDITINKHIFQGRTYLTDRLKAERCEHCDKTTQLQIHHIGTVRNARHQSIMNKRTKVLCKDCHRKVTNQQLHDIRKNKNNRNK
;
A
#
# COMPACT_ATOMS: atom_id res chain seq x y z
N MET A 1 15.57 -31.81 -9.49
CA MET A 1 15.32 -31.49 -8.07
C MET A 1 16.55 -30.96 -7.32
N SER A 2 17.74 -31.58 -7.46
CA SER A 2 18.95 -31.17 -6.72
C SER A 2 19.43 -29.74 -6.99
N THR A 3 19.41 -29.29 -8.22
CA THR A 3 19.89 -27.95 -8.62
C THR A 3 19.01 -26.80 -8.10
N THR A 4 17.68 -26.93 -8.16
CA THR A 4 16.75 -25.89 -7.70
C THR A 4 16.77 -25.74 -6.18
N VAL A 5 16.81 -26.85 -5.45
CA VAL A 5 16.96 -26.86 -3.98
C VAL A 5 18.29 -26.22 -3.56
N SER A 6 19.39 -26.53 -4.30
CA SER A 6 20.69 -25.89 -4.06
C SER A 6 20.65 -24.37 -4.28
N LEU A 7 19.97 -23.88 -5.32
CA LEU A 7 19.84 -22.46 -5.60
C LEU A 7 18.97 -21.73 -4.57
N GLU A 8 17.89 -22.36 -4.12
CA GLU A 8 17.02 -21.84 -3.05
C GLU A 8 17.80 -21.70 -1.73
N THR A 9 18.55 -22.73 -1.35
CA THR A 9 19.40 -22.71 -0.16
C THR A 9 20.49 -21.63 -0.24
N LYS A 10 21.10 -21.47 -1.40
CA LYS A 10 22.11 -20.40 -1.64
C LYS A 10 21.48 -19.02 -1.54
N LEU A 11 20.27 -18.81 -2.07
CA LEU A 11 19.57 -17.53 -1.95
C LEU A 11 19.21 -17.23 -0.49
N SER A 12 18.69 -18.21 0.25
CA SER A 12 18.38 -18.06 1.67
C SER A 12 19.60 -17.65 2.48
N ARG A 13 20.74 -18.31 2.26
CA ARG A 13 22.02 -17.93 2.91
C ARG A 13 22.45 -16.51 2.55
N THR A 14 22.26 -16.10 1.30
CA THR A 14 22.59 -14.74 0.83
C THR A 14 21.69 -13.69 1.52
N LEU A 15 20.39 -13.95 1.64
CA LEU A 15 19.45 -13.05 2.32
C LEU A 15 19.78 -12.91 3.81
N ASN A 16 20.15 -14.00 4.48
CA ASN A 16 20.60 -13.97 5.87
C ASN A 16 21.89 -13.13 6.05
N LYS A 17 22.85 -13.27 5.12
CA LYS A 17 24.06 -12.42 5.11
C LYS A 17 23.73 -10.96 4.88
N ILE A 18 22.82 -10.64 3.97
CA ILE A 18 22.35 -9.26 3.73
C ILE A 18 21.75 -8.67 5.01
N GLN A 19 20.95 -9.44 5.73
CA GLN A 19 20.38 -9.01 7.01
C GLN A 19 21.46 -8.82 8.08
N TYR A 20 22.46 -9.69 8.14
CA TYR A 20 23.62 -9.55 9.02
C TYR A 20 24.45 -8.30 8.69
N CYS A 21 24.69 -8.03 7.39
CA CYS A 21 25.41 -6.82 6.96
C CYS A 21 24.70 -5.54 7.41
N SER A 22 23.37 -5.50 7.40
CA SER A 22 22.61 -4.32 7.84
C SER A 22 22.76 -4.07 9.35
N ALA A 23 22.77 -5.14 10.15
CA ALA A 23 22.93 -5.04 11.60
C ALA A 23 24.35 -4.57 12.01
N ASN A 24 25.37 -4.82 11.17
CA ASN A 24 26.78 -4.55 11.45
C ASN A 24 27.39 -3.45 10.54
N SER A 25 26.59 -2.74 9.78
CA SER A 25 27.01 -1.66 8.86
C SER A 25 28.04 -2.08 7.81
N TYR A 26 28.05 -3.36 7.41
CA TYR A 26 28.92 -3.87 6.34
C TYR A 26 28.38 -3.57 4.95
N SER A 27 29.28 -3.44 3.98
CA SER A 27 28.94 -3.24 2.58
C SER A 27 28.26 -4.48 1.97
N LEU A 28 27.23 -4.24 1.15
CA LEU A 28 26.43 -5.26 0.47
C LEU A 28 26.96 -5.70 -0.91
N LYS A 29 28.10 -5.19 -1.34
CA LYS A 29 28.54 -5.36 -2.74
C LYS A 29 28.55 -6.81 -3.22
N ARG A 30 29.14 -7.71 -2.43
CA ARG A 30 29.30 -9.13 -2.76
C ARG A 30 27.97 -9.87 -2.68
N GLU A 31 27.21 -9.63 -1.64
CA GLU A 31 25.93 -10.30 -1.36
C GLU A 31 24.88 -9.94 -2.41
N LEU A 32 24.82 -8.67 -2.83
CA LEU A 32 23.91 -8.24 -3.90
C LEU A 32 24.28 -8.89 -5.23
N GLN A 33 25.56 -8.98 -5.55
CA GLN A 33 25.99 -9.65 -6.79
C GLN A 33 25.64 -11.14 -6.76
N GLN A 34 25.91 -11.83 -5.67
CA GLN A 34 25.55 -13.24 -5.49
C GLN A 34 24.04 -13.47 -5.58
N GLY A 35 23.23 -12.62 -4.92
CA GLY A 35 21.79 -12.70 -4.98
C GLY A 35 21.20 -12.40 -6.35
N MET A 36 21.75 -11.41 -7.07
CA MET A 36 21.33 -11.09 -8.43
C MET A 36 21.74 -12.14 -9.46
N ASN A 37 22.86 -12.84 -9.25
CA ASN A 37 23.32 -13.93 -10.10
C ASN A 37 22.60 -15.27 -9.80
N ASN A 38 21.79 -15.33 -8.75
CA ASN A 38 21.04 -16.51 -8.40
C ASN A 38 19.72 -16.56 -9.18
N PHE A 39 19.58 -17.52 -10.10
CA PHE A 39 18.39 -17.67 -10.93
C PHE A 39 17.09 -17.90 -10.14
N TYR A 40 17.16 -18.54 -8.96
CA TYR A 40 15.99 -18.71 -8.09
C TYR A 40 15.41 -17.37 -7.62
N ASN A 41 16.24 -16.33 -7.42
CA ASN A 41 15.77 -14.98 -7.15
C ASN A 41 14.90 -14.44 -8.31
N THR A 42 15.26 -14.75 -9.56
CA THR A 42 14.47 -14.38 -10.75
C THR A 42 13.13 -15.11 -10.79
N LEU A 43 13.09 -16.39 -10.45
CA LEU A 43 11.84 -17.17 -10.36
C LEU A 43 10.91 -16.61 -9.27
N MET A 44 11.44 -16.30 -8.11
CA MET A 44 10.67 -15.68 -7.01
C MET A 44 10.12 -14.30 -7.39
N ALA A 45 10.94 -13.49 -8.07
CA ALA A 45 10.54 -12.18 -8.59
C ALA A 45 9.40 -12.31 -9.60
N PHE A 46 9.48 -13.26 -10.52
CA PHE A 46 8.44 -13.52 -11.51
C PHE A 46 7.11 -13.90 -10.86
N ASN A 47 7.11 -14.81 -9.88
CA ASN A 47 5.89 -15.18 -9.15
C ASN A 47 5.18 -13.98 -8.52
N LYS A 48 5.96 -13.09 -7.89
CA LYS A 48 5.41 -11.89 -7.26
C LYS A 48 4.85 -10.90 -8.28
N ILE A 49 5.52 -10.73 -9.44
CA ILE A 49 5.03 -9.85 -10.52
C ILE A 49 3.76 -10.43 -11.14
N ALA A 50 3.74 -11.74 -11.40
CA ALA A 50 2.59 -12.43 -11.98
C ALA A 50 1.31 -12.29 -11.15
N SER A 51 1.45 -12.14 -9.83
CA SER A 51 0.33 -11.95 -8.90
C SER A 51 -0.15 -10.50 -8.78
N ASN A 52 0.55 -9.52 -9.32
CA ASN A 52 0.21 -8.11 -9.20
C ASN A 52 -0.93 -7.68 -10.15
N LYS A 53 -1.71 -6.67 -9.75
CA LYS A 53 -2.77 -6.07 -10.58
C LYS A 53 -2.28 -5.62 -11.97
N GLY A 54 -1.06 -5.11 -12.06
CA GLY A 54 -0.45 -4.63 -13.29
C GLY A 54 0.19 -5.71 -14.16
N ALA A 55 0.09 -7.00 -13.81
CA ALA A 55 0.76 -8.07 -14.55
C ALA A 55 0.39 -8.12 -16.05
N GLY A 56 -0.89 -7.91 -16.37
CA GLY A 56 -1.38 -7.86 -17.74
C GLY A 56 -1.25 -6.51 -18.44
N THR A 57 -0.66 -5.49 -17.80
CA THR A 57 -0.50 -4.16 -18.41
C THR A 57 0.83 -4.09 -19.15
N PRO A 58 0.86 -3.87 -20.47
CA PRO A 58 2.09 -3.83 -21.25
C PRO A 58 2.89 -2.55 -21.02
N GLY A 59 4.21 -2.65 -21.07
CA GLY A 59 5.12 -1.52 -21.20
C GLY A 59 5.15 -0.96 -22.63
N ILE A 60 6.23 -0.26 -22.97
CA ILE A 60 6.43 0.30 -24.33
C ILE A 60 6.61 -0.78 -25.41
N ASP A 61 7.03 -1.97 -25.00
CA ASP A 61 7.27 -3.12 -25.89
C ASP A 61 6.01 -3.96 -26.17
N ASN A 62 4.86 -3.49 -25.70
CA ASN A 62 3.55 -4.16 -25.79
C ASN A 62 3.53 -5.62 -25.28
N LYS A 63 4.55 -6.03 -24.50
CA LYS A 63 4.63 -7.36 -23.91
C LYS A 63 3.93 -7.38 -22.56
N THR A 64 3.18 -8.45 -22.32
CA THR A 64 2.55 -8.76 -21.05
C THR A 64 3.23 -9.96 -20.41
N ILE A 65 2.76 -10.39 -19.25
CA ILE A 65 3.25 -11.61 -18.60
C ILE A 65 2.89 -12.88 -19.38
N ASP A 66 1.92 -12.79 -20.29
CA ASP A 66 1.50 -13.90 -21.13
C ASP A 66 2.64 -14.34 -22.07
N GLY A 67 2.81 -15.64 -22.23
CA GLY A 67 3.88 -16.22 -23.07
C GLY A 67 5.29 -16.09 -22.49
N ILE A 68 5.47 -15.73 -21.21
CA ILE A 68 6.76 -15.87 -20.54
C ILE A 68 6.93 -17.31 -20.07
N ASN A 69 7.93 -17.97 -20.62
CA ASN A 69 8.35 -19.32 -20.29
C ASN A 69 9.69 -19.32 -19.55
N LEU A 70 10.13 -20.48 -19.11
CA LEU A 70 11.38 -20.64 -18.37
C LEU A 70 12.59 -20.14 -19.18
N GLU A 71 12.70 -20.55 -20.45
CA GLU A 71 13.76 -20.13 -21.37
C GLU A 71 13.87 -18.60 -21.52
N ARG A 72 12.73 -17.91 -21.56
CA ARG A 72 12.71 -16.44 -21.60
C ARG A 72 13.13 -15.81 -20.28
N LEU A 73 12.78 -16.43 -19.15
CA LEU A 73 13.25 -15.98 -17.83
C LEU A 73 14.75 -16.16 -17.68
N GLU A 74 15.29 -17.30 -18.13
CA GLU A 74 16.73 -17.57 -18.15
C GLU A 74 17.46 -16.56 -19.02
N ARG A 75 16.96 -16.28 -20.22
CA ARG A 75 17.54 -15.27 -21.09
C ARG A 75 17.57 -13.89 -20.45
N TYR A 76 16.47 -13.44 -19.80
CA TYR A 76 16.45 -12.16 -19.12
C TYR A 76 17.42 -12.11 -17.95
N HIS A 77 17.56 -13.22 -17.23
CA HIS A 77 18.54 -13.37 -16.16
C HIS A 77 19.96 -13.28 -16.68
N LEU A 78 20.31 -14.06 -17.71
CA LEU A 78 21.64 -14.08 -18.33
C LEU A 78 22.00 -12.73 -18.98
N GLU A 79 21.04 -12.04 -19.61
CA GLU A 79 21.27 -10.68 -20.10
C GLU A 79 21.72 -9.74 -18.99
N TYR A 80 21.13 -9.87 -17.78
CA TYR A 80 21.59 -9.08 -16.63
C TYR A 80 22.95 -9.51 -16.13
N VAL A 81 23.17 -10.83 -15.95
CA VAL A 81 24.43 -11.39 -15.44
C VAL A 81 25.60 -11.03 -16.34
N ASN A 82 25.41 -11.10 -17.65
CA ASN A 82 26.44 -10.86 -18.67
C ASN A 82 26.56 -9.39 -19.12
N ASN A 83 26.03 -8.43 -18.36
CA ASN A 83 26.06 -6.99 -18.63
C ASN A 83 25.32 -6.53 -19.91
N GLY A 84 24.59 -7.39 -20.59
CA GLY A 84 23.78 -7.05 -21.76
C GLY A 84 22.45 -6.36 -21.45
N TYR A 85 22.13 -6.19 -20.18
CA TYR A 85 20.86 -5.57 -19.76
C TYR A 85 20.92 -4.04 -19.85
N HIS A 86 19.98 -3.48 -20.62
CA HIS A 86 19.73 -2.05 -20.72
C HIS A 86 18.25 -1.78 -20.47
N PRO A 87 17.90 -0.93 -19.49
CA PRO A 87 16.52 -0.58 -19.21
C PRO A 87 15.90 0.23 -20.36
N LYS A 88 14.62 0.00 -20.59
CA LYS A 88 13.85 0.76 -21.57
C LYS A 88 13.11 1.92 -20.90
N PRO A 89 12.78 3.01 -21.62
CA PRO A 89 11.91 4.06 -21.11
C PRO A 89 10.58 3.49 -20.61
N VAL A 90 10.00 4.10 -19.57
CA VAL A 90 8.68 3.68 -19.09
C VAL A 90 7.57 4.25 -19.97
N LYS A 91 6.49 3.51 -20.16
CA LYS A 91 5.27 4.04 -20.81
C LYS A 91 4.54 4.94 -19.84
N ARG A 92 4.41 6.25 -20.15
CA ARG A 92 3.71 7.21 -19.30
C ARG A 92 2.21 7.20 -19.59
N ILE A 93 1.41 7.06 -18.55
CA ILE A 93 -0.06 7.16 -18.57
C ILE A 93 -0.47 8.19 -17.53
N LEU A 94 -1.45 9.05 -17.86
CA LEU A 94 -2.02 10.01 -16.92
C LEU A 94 -3.26 9.41 -16.27
N ILE A 95 -3.28 9.35 -14.94
CA ILE A 95 -4.42 8.88 -14.16
C ILE A 95 -5.09 10.11 -13.53
N PRO A 96 -6.40 10.32 -13.72
CA PRO A 96 -7.12 11.44 -13.11
C PRO A 96 -7.13 11.29 -11.58
N LYS A 97 -6.98 12.41 -10.87
CA LYS A 97 -7.18 12.53 -9.43
C LYS A 97 -8.58 13.10 -9.14
N ASP A 98 -9.06 12.89 -7.90
CA ASP A 98 -10.37 13.38 -7.45
C ASP A 98 -10.53 14.91 -7.55
N ASN A 99 -9.42 15.65 -7.54
CA ASN A 99 -9.39 17.12 -7.63
C ASN A 99 -9.28 17.67 -9.07
N GLY A 100 -9.42 16.81 -10.09
CA GLY A 100 -9.29 17.18 -11.51
C GLY A 100 -7.87 17.23 -12.05
N GLU A 101 -6.85 17.19 -11.20
CA GLU A 101 -5.45 17.02 -11.63
C GLU A 101 -5.18 15.61 -12.15
N THR A 102 -4.07 15.44 -12.86
CA THR A 102 -3.61 14.11 -13.29
C THR A 102 -2.37 13.67 -12.51
N ARG A 103 -2.24 12.36 -12.34
CA ARG A 103 -1.04 11.72 -11.80
C ARG A 103 -0.34 10.93 -12.91
N PRO A 104 0.91 11.24 -13.26
CA PRO A 104 1.63 10.46 -14.24
C PRO A 104 2.07 9.12 -13.65
N LEU A 105 1.70 8.02 -14.28
CA LEU A 105 2.14 6.68 -13.95
C LEU A 105 3.10 6.17 -15.03
N GLY A 106 4.29 5.73 -14.65
CA GLY A 106 5.26 5.10 -15.53
C GLY A 106 5.13 3.58 -15.48
N ILE A 107 4.91 2.94 -16.60
CA ILE A 107 4.77 1.48 -16.71
C ILE A 107 6.04 0.91 -17.34
N PRO A 108 6.94 0.26 -16.57
CA PRO A 108 8.15 -0.39 -17.10
C PRO A 108 7.79 -1.63 -17.93
N THR A 109 8.69 -2.07 -18.78
CA THR A 109 8.57 -3.37 -19.48
C THR A 109 8.54 -4.53 -18.47
N ILE A 110 8.05 -5.69 -18.88
CA ILE A 110 8.05 -6.87 -17.98
C ILE A 110 9.48 -7.27 -17.59
N LYS A 111 10.44 -7.17 -18.51
CA LYS A 111 11.87 -7.41 -18.22
C LYS A 111 12.38 -6.45 -17.14
N ASP A 112 12.10 -5.16 -17.28
CA ASP A 112 12.53 -4.16 -16.29
C ASP A 112 11.88 -4.39 -14.93
N ARG A 113 10.57 -4.71 -14.90
CA ARG A 113 9.87 -5.08 -13.64
C ARG A 113 10.52 -6.29 -12.99
N LEU A 114 10.92 -7.30 -13.77
CA LEU A 114 11.55 -8.51 -13.26
C LEU A 114 12.90 -8.19 -12.58
N ILE A 115 13.78 -7.45 -13.27
CA ILE A 115 15.09 -7.11 -12.71
C ILE A 115 14.95 -6.16 -11.50
N GLN A 116 14.04 -5.18 -11.57
CA GLN A 116 13.71 -4.32 -10.42
C GLN A 116 13.23 -5.14 -9.22
N LYS A 117 12.39 -6.16 -9.46
CA LYS A 117 11.87 -7.02 -8.37
C LYS A 117 12.95 -7.91 -7.78
N CYS A 118 13.85 -8.44 -8.60
CA CYS A 118 15.01 -9.19 -8.13
C CYS A 118 15.85 -8.35 -7.16
N LEU A 119 16.11 -7.09 -7.52
CA LEU A 119 16.90 -6.20 -6.69
C LEU A 119 16.15 -5.74 -5.44
N GLU A 120 14.86 -5.41 -5.57
CA GLU A 120 14.03 -5.01 -4.43
C GLU A 120 13.95 -6.11 -3.37
N GLN A 121 13.87 -7.39 -3.78
CA GLN A 121 13.87 -8.53 -2.84
C GLN A 121 15.14 -8.63 -2.01
N LEU A 122 16.28 -8.26 -2.59
CA LEU A 122 17.58 -8.28 -1.91
C LEU A 122 17.81 -7.04 -1.03
N LEU A 123 17.38 -5.87 -1.49
CA LEU A 123 17.59 -4.61 -0.76
C LEU A 123 16.61 -4.43 0.40
N THR A 124 15.39 -4.96 0.29
CA THR A 124 14.36 -4.78 1.32
C THR A 124 14.81 -5.28 2.69
N PRO A 125 15.35 -6.51 2.88
CA PRO A 125 15.79 -6.98 4.19
C PRO A 125 16.88 -6.11 4.81
N TYR A 126 17.73 -5.50 3.99
CA TYR A 126 18.78 -4.60 4.44
C TYR A 126 18.21 -3.28 4.97
N PHE A 127 17.41 -2.60 4.16
CA PHE A 127 16.89 -1.29 4.52
C PHE A 127 15.81 -1.34 5.61
N GLU A 128 15.07 -2.46 5.73
CA GLU A 128 14.10 -2.62 6.81
C GLU A 128 14.71 -2.52 8.22
N ASN A 129 15.96 -2.94 8.39
CA ASN A 129 16.67 -2.83 9.65
C ASN A 129 17.23 -1.40 9.90
N ILE A 130 17.48 -0.64 8.82
CA ILE A 130 18.06 0.70 8.89
C ILE A 130 16.99 1.78 9.05
N PHE A 131 15.86 1.59 8.38
CA PHE A 131 14.81 2.60 8.37
C PHE A 131 14.26 2.92 9.75
N SER A 132 14.04 4.19 10.00
CA SER A 132 13.46 4.73 11.22
C SER A 132 12.18 3.99 11.65
N GLU A 133 11.98 3.81 12.95
CA GLU A 133 10.74 3.26 13.52
C GLU A 133 9.52 4.17 13.23
N TRP A 134 9.72 5.44 12.94
CA TRP A 134 8.71 6.46 12.67
C TRP A 134 8.24 6.49 11.20
N SER A 135 8.87 5.71 10.34
CA SER A 135 8.52 5.54 8.93
C SER A 135 7.70 4.27 8.71
N PHE A 136 6.54 4.36 8.04
CA PHE A 136 5.57 3.26 7.91
C PHE A 136 5.23 2.90 6.46
N GLY A 137 5.14 3.87 5.54
CA GLY A 137 4.72 3.61 4.16
C GLY A 137 5.68 2.73 3.37
N PHE A 138 5.14 1.84 2.53
CA PHE A 138 5.89 0.93 1.66
C PHE A 138 6.89 0.01 2.38
N ARG A 139 6.67 -0.28 3.65
CA ARG A 139 7.53 -1.10 4.47
C ARG A 139 6.92 -2.47 4.78
N THR A 140 7.78 -3.48 4.87
CA THR A 140 7.37 -4.84 5.23
C THR A 140 6.82 -4.86 6.66
N LYS A 141 5.69 -5.53 6.88
CA LYS A 141 5.05 -5.68 8.19
C LYS A 141 4.60 -4.36 8.86
N LYS A 142 4.62 -3.23 8.14
CA LYS A 142 4.07 -1.96 8.61
C LYS A 142 2.91 -1.52 7.71
N SER A 143 1.92 -0.87 8.28
CA SER A 143 0.68 -0.48 7.62
C SER A 143 0.24 0.94 8.01
N CYS A 144 -0.75 1.48 7.30
CA CYS A 144 -1.39 2.73 7.69
C CYS A 144 -2.02 2.65 9.08
N HIS A 145 -2.55 1.50 9.48
CA HIS A 145 -3.09 1.29 10.83
C HIS A 145 -2.01 1.39 11.91
N ASP A 146 -0.80 0.91 11.65
CA ASP A 146 0.31 1.04 12.59
C ASP A 146 0.75 2.50 12.76
N ALA A 147 0.78 3.26 11.66
CA ALA A 147 1.03 4.69 11.70
C ALA A 147 -0.05 5.43 12.52
N ILE A 148 -1.33 5.13 12.30
CA ILE A 148 -2.45 5.71 13.05
C ILE A 148 -2.42 5.31 14.53
N LYS A 149 -2.13 4.04 14.83
CA LYS A 149 -1.97 3.56 16.21
C LYS A 149 -0.83 4.27 16.92
N ARG A 150 0.31 4.42 16.23
CA ARG A 150 1.48 5.14 16.77
C ARG A 150 1.17 6.62 17.00
N THR A 151 0.47 7.29 16.07
CA THR A 151 -0.01 8.67 16.24
C THR A 151 -0.86 8.79 17.50
N LYS A 152 -1.82 7.87 17.71
CA LYS A 152 -2.68 7.86 18.89
C LYS A 152 -1.92 7.70 20.21
N GLN A 153 -0.83 6.94 20.20
CA GLN A 153 0.00 6.71 21.38
C GLN A 153 0.89 7.91 21.71
N ARG A 154 1.54 8.48 20.68
CA ARG A 154 2.61 9.47 20.86
C ARG A 154 2.11 10.91 20.93
N PHE A 155 1.06 11.27 20.18
CA PHE A 155 0.61 12.68 20.06
C PHE A 155 -0.26 13.15 21.23
N LYS A 156 -0.26 12.45 22.36
CA LYS A 156 -0.98 12.89 23.55
C LYS A 156 -0.42 14.20 24.08
N GLY A 157 -1.29 15.17 24.37
CA GLY A 157 -0.93 16.45 24.94
C GLY A 157 -0.11 17.36 24.02
N ILE A 158 -0.16 17.14 22.72
CA ILE A 158 0.45 18.01 21.71
C ILE A 158 -0.41 19.26 21.51
N ASP A 159 0.23 20.43 21.36
CA ASP A 159 -0.42 21.74 21.21
C ASP A 159 -0.57 22.14 19.75
N TYR A 160 0.42 21.84 18.91
CA TYR A 160 0.44 22.15 17.49
C TYR A 160 0.74 20.92 16.62
N LEU A 161 0.09 20.87 15.47
CA LEU A 161 0.34 19.90 14.41
C LEU A 161 0.91 20.64 13.20
N VAL A 162 2.05 20.20 12.71
CA VAL A 162 2.67 20.71 11.49
C VAL A 162 2.49 19.64 10.41
N LYS A 163 1.91 20.05 9.30
CA LYS A 163 1.84 19.26 8.09
C LYS A 163 2.66 19.94 7.01
N ILE A 164 3.54 19.19 6.35
CA ILE A 164 4.30 19.63 5.19
C ILE A 164 3.94 18.69 4.04
N ASP A 165 3.58 19.26 2.89
CA ASP A 165 3.16 18.52 1.69
C ASP A 165 4.22 18.70 0.60
N LEU A 166 4.75 17.61 0.07
CA LEU A 166 5.75 17.60 -0.98
C LEU A 166 5.07 17.66 -2.36
N LYS A 167 5.48 18.60 -3.22
CA LYS A 167 4.93 18.74 -4.55
C LYS A 167 5.59 17.74 -5.49
N GLY A 168 4.79 16.77 -6.00
CA GLY A 168 5.29 15.81 -6.99
C GLY A 168 6.48 14.99 -6.53
N TYR A 169 6.48 14.51 -5.28
CA TYR A 169 7.63 13.89 -4.62
C TYR A 169 8.40 12.89 -5.50
N PHE A 170 7.69 11.91 -6.09
CA PHE A 170 8.35 10.91 -6.96
C PHE A 170 8.98 11.50 -8.22
N GLU A 171 8.49 12.63 -8.69
CA GLU A 171 8.97 13.31 -9.90
C GLU A 171 10.13 14.25 -9.62
N THR A 172 10.32 14.65 -8.35
CA THR A 172 11.31 15.65 -7.95
C THR A 172 12.52 15.04 -7.24
N ILE A 173 12.58 13.72 -7.03
CA ILE A 173 13.74 13.03 -6.43
C ILE A 173 14.98 13.34 -7.25
N ASN A 174 16.00 13.98 -6.62
CA ASN A 174 17.25 14.27 -7.27
C ASN A 174 18.09 12.99 -7.42
N HIS A 175 18.47 12.66 -8.65
CA HIS A 175 19.20 11.43 -8.98
C HIS A 175 20.57 11.37 -8.32
N GLU A 176 21.30 12.49 -8.28
CA GLU A 176 22.67 12.54 -7.73
C GLU A 176 22.63 12.32 -6.22
N ILE A 177 21.73 13.00 -5.51
CA ILE A 177 21.56 12.83 -4.06
C ILE A 177 21.16 11.37 -3.76
N LEU A 178 20.21 10.80 -4.49
CA LEU A 178 19.78 9.41 -4.31
C LEU A 178 20.94 8.43 -4.53
N ILE A 179 21.68 8.58 -5.63
CA ILE A 179 22.82 7.70 -5.97
C ILE A 179 23.94 7.86 -4.93
N ARG A 180 24.23 9.09 -4.49
CA ARG A 180 25.20 9.35 -3.40
C ARG A 180 24.77 8.66 -2.11
N THR A 181 23.51 8.78 -1.71
CA THR A 181 22.95 8.12 -0.53
C THR A 181 23.03 6.59 -0.65
N LEU A 182 22.63 6.03 -1.78
CA LEU A 182 22.75 4.58 -2.01
C LEU A 182 24.21 4.11 -2.02
N ASN A 183 25.14 4.92 -2.56
CA ASN A 183 26.56 4.57 -2.57
C ASN A 183 27.15 4.45 -1.16
N TRP A 184 26.62 5.18 -0.19
CA TRP A 184 27.00 5.01 1.22
C TRP A 184 26.75 3.58 1.71
N PHE A 185 25.60 2.99 1.35
CA PHE A 185 25.18 1.67 1.83
C PHE A 185 25.71 0.51 0.98
N ILE A 186 25.59 0.60 -0.33
CA ILE A 186 25.86 -0.52 -1.23
C ILE A 186 27.19 -0.40 -1.98
N LYS A 187 27.91 0.72 -1.83
CA LYS A 187 29.16 1.07 -2.51
C LYS A 187 29.05 1.02 -4.04
N LYS A 188 30.02 1.58 -4.75
CA LYS A 188 30.05 1.59 -6.22
C LYS A 188 30.13 0.18 -6.77
N ASN A 189 29.09 -0.28 -7.47
CA ASN A 189 28.99 -1.61 -8.07
C ASN A 189 28.00 -1.62 -9.25
N LYS A 190 27.86 -2.79 -9.89
CA LYS A 190 26.92 -3.02 -11.00
C LYS A 190 25.47 -2.68 -10.62
N THR A 191 25.05 -3.00 -9.41
CA THR A 191 23.71 -2.72 -8.91
C THR A 191 23.41 -1.22 -8.87
N LEU A 192 24.33 -0.42 -8.35
CA LEU A 192 24.18 1.04 -8.31
C LEU A 192 24.14 1.64 -9.73
N SER A 193 25.00 1.13 -10.63
CA SER A 193 24.98 1.50 -12.06
C SER A 193 23.63 1.16 -12.70
N THR A 194 23.06 0.00 -12.39
CA THR A 194 21.74 -0.42 -12.90
C THR A 194 20.63 0.51 -12.40
N ILE A 195 20.64 0.87 -11.11
CA ILE A 195 19.67 1.84 -10.55
C ILE A 195 19.78 3.18 -11.28
N ASN A 196 21.01 3.68 -11.47
CA ASN A 196 21.23 4.94 -12.19
C ASN A 196 20.71 4.89 -13.64
N LYS A 197 20.92 3.75 -14.34
CA LYS A 197 20.37 3.53 -15.68
C LYS A 197 18.82 3.56 -15.68
N TRP A 198 18.15 3.00 -14.67
CA TRP A 198 16.68 3.08 -14.55
C TRP A 198 16.19 4.51 -14.35
N LEU A 199 16.87 5.27 -13.50
CA LEU A 199 16.51 6.67 -13.24
C LEU A 199 16.64 7.53 -14.50
N LYS A 200 17.68 7.27 -15.31
CA LYS A 200 17.97 8.00 -16.57
C LYS A 200 17.26 7.44 -17.80
N ALA A 201 16.55 6.30 -17.71
CA ALA A 201 15.91 5.66 -18.86
C ALA A 201 14.83 6.52 -19.55
N GLY A 202 14.28 7.50 -18.84
CA GLY A 202 13.25 8.40 -19.36
C GLY A 202 11.86 7.73 -19.48
N PHE A 203 10.98 8.40 -20.22
CA PHE A 203 9.64 7.90 -20.45
C PHE A 203 9.17 8.16 -21.89
N MET A 204 8.20 7.34 -22.32
CA MET A 204 7.51 7.48 -23.59
C MET A 204 6.09 7.99 -23.32
N LYS A 205 5.72 9.07 -24.01
CA LYS A 205 4.36 9.61 -24.02
C LYS A 205 3.98 9.91 -25.47
N ASP A 206 2.83 9.44 -25.92
CA ASP A 206 2.29 9.68 -27.28
C ASP A 206 3.30 9.38 -28.41
N GLY A 207 4.12 8.34 -28.24
CA GLY A 207 5.14 7.94 -29.22
C GLY A 207 6.47 8.68 -29.11
N ILE A 208 6.55 9.73 -28.30
CA ILE A 208 7.75 10.58 -28.13
C ILE A 208 8.52 10.14 -26.87
N LYS A 209 9.85 10.03 -26.99
CA LYS A 209 10.74 9.77 -25.86
C LYS A 209 11.14 11.08 -25.18
N TYR A 210 11.01 11.10 -23.88
CA TYR A 210 11.45 12.19 -23.00
C TYR A 210 12.54 11.70 -22.08
N GLU A 211 13.56 12.50 -21.85
CA GLU A 211 14.57 12.22 -20.85
C GLU A 211 14.07 12.53 -19.44
N SER A 212 14.62 11.84 -18.44
CA SER A 212 14.32 12.07 -17.03
C SER A 212 15.55 12.63 -16.35
N LEU A 213 15.52 13.94 -16.05
CA LEU A 213 16.59 14.64 -15.33
C LEU A 213 16.45 14.48 -13.82
N SER A 214 15.22 14.23 -13.36
CA SER A 214 14.88 13.99 -11.96
C SER A 214 13.73 12.98 -11.86
N GLY A 215 13.49 12.49 -10.65
CA GLY A 215 12.37 11.63 -10.33
C GLY A 215 12.65 10.13 -10.48
N SER A 216 11.88 9.36 -9.74
CA SER A 216 11.76 7.91 -9.88
C SER A 216 10.40 7.61 -10.51
N PRO A 217 10.30 6.75 -11.55
CA PRO A 217 9.03 6.50 -12.21
C PRO A 217 7.97 6.04 -11.22
N GLN A 218 6.87 6.79 -11.08
CA GLN A 218 5.70 6.30 -10.36
C GLN A 218 5.18 5.04 -11.07
N GLY A 219 5.30 3.86 -10.42
CA GLY A 219 4.96 2.57 -11.01
C GLY A 219 6.15 1.64 -11.25
N GLY A 220 7.39 2.13 -11.09
CA GLY A 220 8.56 1.26 -10.95
C GLY A 220 8.46 0.42 -9.67
N ILE A 221 8.80 -0.86 -9.75
CA ILE A 221 8.68 -1.79 -8.61
C ILE A 221 9.60 -1.38 -7.45
N ILE A 222 10.81 -0.93 -7.77
CA ILE A 222 11.80 -0.51 -6.76
C ILE A 222 11.60 0.93 -6.27
N SER A 223 10.80 1.74 -6.98
CA SER A 223 10.64 3.17 -6.68
C SER A 223 10.17 3.46 -5.25
N PRO A 224 9.25 2.71 -4.64
CA PRO A 224 8.85 2.92 -3.25
C PRO A 224 9.98 2.73 -2.24
N LEU A 225 10.86 1.74 -2.47
CA LEU A 225 12.04 1.52 -1.63
C LEU A 225 13.03 2.67 -1.76
N LEU A 226 13.33 3.09 -3.00
CA LEU A 226 14.24 4.22 -3.27
C LEU A 226 13.72 5.53 -2.68
N ALA A 227 12.41 5.76 -2.75
CA ALA A 227 11.74 6.89 -2.12
C ALA A 227 11.93 6.89 -0.59
N ASN A 228 11.81 5.74 0.07
CA ASN A 228 12.08 5.64 1.49
C ASN A 228 13.55 5.86 1.84
N VAL A 229 14.48 5.37 1.01
CA VAL A 229 15.93 5.62 1.19
C VAL A 229 16.22 7.12 1.10
N TYR A 230 15.59 7.83 0.16
CA TYR A 230 15.78 9.26 -0.03
C TYR A 230 15.30 10.07 1.18
N LEU A 231 14.11 9.77 1.72
CA LEU A 231 13.55 10.46 2.90
C LEU A 231 14.13 9.97 4.24
N HIS A 232 14.94 8.92 4.24
CA HIS A 232 15.56 8.43 5.48
C HIS A 232 16.44 9.49 6.16
N TYR A 233 17.06 10.37 5.39
CA TYR A 233 17.78 11.53 5.91
C TYR A 233 16.90 12.39 6.84
N ILE A 234 15.68 12.71 6.40
CA ILE A 234 14.72 13.47 7.23
C ILE A 234 14.32 12.66 8.47
N ASP A 235 14.13 11.35 8.33
CA ASP A 235 13.80 10.51 9.48
C ASP A 235 14.88 10.59 10.57
N LEU A 236 16.16 10.56 10.19
CA LEU A 236 17.28 10.68 11.12
C LEU A 236 17.31 12.07 11.80
N LYS A 237 17.14 13.14 11.03
CA LYS A 237 17.05 14.50 11.57
C LYS A 237 15.87 14.68 12.53
N MET A 238 14.73 14.09 12.22
CA MET A 238 13.57 14.10 13.12
C MET A 238 13.82 13.28 14.40
N GLU A 239 14.57 12.18 14.32
CA GLU A 239 14.98 11.42 15.52
C GLU A 239 15.90 12.22 16.44
N GLU A 240 16.81 13.04 15.88
CA GLU A 240 17.63 13.98 16.65
C GLU A 240 16.73 14.97 17.41
N LEU A 241 15.79 15.63 16.74
CA LEU A 241 14.83 16.55 17.38
C LEU A 241 13.96 15.86 18.45
N ILE A 242 13.51 14.64 18.20
CA ILE A 242 12.75 13.86 19.18
C ILE A 242 13.60 13.56 20.43
N LYS A 243 14.86 13.21 20.26
CA LYS A 243 15.80 12.96 21.37
C LYS A 243 16.04 14.24 22.18
N GLU A 244 16.30 15.35 21.50
CA GLU A 244 16.53 16.65 22.13
C GLU A 244 15.33 17.17 22.94
N GLY A 245 14.12 16.97 22.40
CA GLY A 245 12.86 17.38 23.03
C GLY A 245 12.34 16.42 24.10
N LYS A 246 13.09 15.37 24.48
CA LYS A 246 12.64 14.45 25.54
C LYS A 246 12.51 15.17 26.89
N PRO A 247 11.38 15.02 27.61
CA PRO A 247 11.18 15.64 28.90
C PRO A 247 12.21 15.13 29.93
N ILE A 248 12.91 16.06 30.60
CA ILE A 248 13.73 15.76 31.76
C ILE A 248 12.86 16.01 32.98
N LYS A 249 12.30 14.97 33.56
CA LYS A 249 11.36 15.08 34.67
C LYS A 249 12.08 15.13 36.00
N LYS A 250 11.75 16.17 36.80
CA LYS A 250 12.10 16.28 38.21
C LYS A 250 10.82 16.27 39.06
N SER A 251 10.88 15.68 40.24
CA SER A 251 9.75 15.69 41.18
C SER A 251 9.36 17.14 41.52
N ASN A 252 8.05 17.41 41.47
CA ASN A 252 7.54 18.75 41.78
C ASN A 252 7.35 18.90 43.31
N PRO A 253 8.09 19.77 43.98
CA PRO A 253 7.94 20.00 45.41
C PRO A 253 6.55 20.53 45.79
N GLU A 254 5.98 21.39 44.96
CA GLU A 254 4.61 21.93 45.20
C GLU A 254 3.54 20.82 45.14
N TYR A 255 3.70 19.86 44.24
CA TYR A 255 2.84 18.69 44.18
C TYR A 255 2.92 17.86 45.45
N LYS A 256 4.13 17.66 46.02
CA LYS A 256 4.31 16.92 47.28
C LYS A 256 3.62 17.67 48.45
N LYS A 257 3.74 19.00 48.51
CA LYS A 257 3.06 19.83 49.52
C LYS A 257 1.53 19.78 49.36
N ALA A 258 1.04 19.87 48.13
CA ALA A 258 -0.42 19.78 47.82
C ALA A 258 -0.96 18.39 48.01
N TRP A 259 -0.17 17.33 47.81
CA TRP A 259 -0.54 15.94 48.08
C TRP A 259 -0.84 15.69 49.55
N GLY A 260 0.05 16.18 50.46
CA GLY A 260 -0.14 16.06 51.90
C GLY A 260 -1.40 16.76 52.40
N LYS A 261 -1.88 17.79 51.70
CA LYS A 261 -3.12 18.52 51.98
C LYS A 261 -4.34 18.02 51.16
N ASN A 262 -4.19 16.95 50.37
CA ASN A 262 -5.19 16.41 49.46
C ASN A 262 -5.77 17.42 48.45
N GLN A 263 -5.01 18.47 48.13
CA GLN A 263 -5.43 19.60 47.28
C GLN A 263 -4.83 19.54 45.85
N HIS A 264 -3.88 18.62 45.58
CA HIS A 264 -3.15 18.51 44.29
C HIS A 264 -4.08 18.35 43.09
N HIS A 265 -5.25 17.70 43.26
CA HIS A 265 -6.25 17.55 42.21
C HIS A 265 -7.01 18.85 41.90
N LYS A 266 -7.33 19.63 42.93
CA LYS A 266 -8.04 20.91 42.78
C LYS A 266 -7.15 21.99 42.17
N LEU A 267 -5.86 22.00 42.53
CA LEU A 267 -4.90 22.98 42.08
C LEU A 267 -4.30 22.67 40.70
N GLY A 268 -4.54 21.47 40.13
CA GLY A 268 -4.05 21.07 38.82
C GLY A 268 -2.51 21.01 38.71
N ILE A 269 -1.83 20.78 39.86
CA ILE A 269 -0.37 20.75 39.96
C ILE A 269 0.11 19.39 39.43
N ASP A 270 1.05 19.43 38.48
CA ASP A 270 1.68 18.22 37.93
C ASP A 270 2.68 17.61 38.93
N SER A 271 2.71 16.27 39.01
CA SER A 271 3.62 15.52 39.91
C SER A 271 5.10 15.71 39.57
N SER A 272 5.42 16.18 38.38
CA SER A 272 6.77 16.41 37.90
C SER A 272 6.89 17.71 37.11
N ILE A 273 8.02 18.38 37.24
CA ILE A 273 8.42 19.54 36.43
C ILE A 273 9.30 19.02 35.28
N ASN A 274 9.09 19.55 34.08
CA ASN A 274 9.98 19.31 32.96
C ASN A 274 11.09 20.37 32.97
N LEU A 275 12.32 19.95 33.13
CA LEU A 275 13.49 20.82 33.10
C LEU A 275 14.01 21.09 31.68
N ASN A 276 13.53 20.36 30.69
CA ASN A 276 13.93 20.56 29.30
C ASN A 276 13.17 21.75 28.71
N LEU A 277 13.86 22.79 28.32
CA LEU A 277 13.31 23.99 27.67
C LEU A 277 12.98 23.78 26.20
N LYS A 278 13.55 22.74 25.58
CA LYS A 278 13.22 22.38 24.19
C LYS A 278 11.80 21.79 24.07
N PRO A 279 11.06 22.13 23.01
CA PRO A 279 9.71 21.58 22.80
C PRO A 279 9.77 20.06 22.58
N ARG A 280 8.78 19.32 23.11
CA ARG A 280 8.64 17.90 22.78
C ARG A 280 8.15 17.77 21.35
N VAL A 281 8.92 17.07 20.53
CA VAL A 281 8.60 16.78 19.12
C VAL A 281 8.22 15.32 18.98
N GLU A 282 7.19 15.07 18.20
CA GLU A 282 6.76 13.74 17.78
C GLU A 282 6.60 13.73 16.25
N TYR A 283 6.97 12.64 15.62
CA TYR A 283 7.01 12.55 14.17
C TYR A 283 6.47 11.20 13.70
N ILE A 284 5.69 11.19 12.62
CA ILE A 284 5.24 9.98 11.94
C ILE A 284 5.18 10.25 10.44
N ARG A 285 5.79 9.36 9.67
CA ARG A 285 5.82 9.42 8.21
C ARG A 285 5.19 8.16 7.58
N TYR A 286 4.39 8.37 6.57
CA TYR A 286 3.86 7.33 5.71
C TYR A 286 4.16 7.72 4.24
N ALA A 287 5.22 7.14 3.65
CA ALA A 287 5.75 7.56 2.35
C ALA A 287 6.13 9.06 2.35
N ASP A 288 5.49 9.86 1.52
CA ASP A 288 5.64 11.31 1.41
C ASP A 288 4.68 12.11 2.31
N ASP A 289 3.66 11.48 2.89
CA ASP A 289 2.74 12.11 3.85
C ASP A 289 3.30 11.97 5.27
N PHE A 290 3.59 13.08 5.95
CA PHE A 290 4.05 13.04 7.32
C PHE A 290 3.43 14.15 8.18
N ILE A 291 3.40 13.90 9.47
CA ILE A 291 2.83 14.79 10.48
C ILE A 291 3.82 14.94 11.64
N ILE A 292 4.03 16.19 12.07
CA ILE A 292 4.85 16.53 13.23
C ILE A 292 3.92 17.07 14.31
N GLY A 293 4.03 16.53 15.52
CA GLY A 293 3.36 17.02 16.71
C GLY A 293 4.32 17.77 17.60
N ILE A 294 3.96 18.96 18.04
CA ILE A 294 4.80 19.81 18.87
C ILE A 294 4.07 20.21 20.14
N LYS A 295 4.64 19.90 21.31
CA LYS A 295 4.19 20.41 22.60
C LYS A 295 5.06 21.59 22.98
N GLY A 296 4.50 22.78 22.93
CA GLY A 296 5.22 24.05 23.17
C GLY A 296 4.48 25.24 22.57
N GLU A 297 5.16 26.34 22.40
CA GLU A 297 4.62 27.57 21.85
C GLU A 297 4.56 27.57 20.30
N TYR A 298 3.79 28.51 19.74
CA TYR A 298 3.64 28.65 18.29
C TYR A 298 4.98 28.97 17.61
N ASN A 299 5.76 29.86 18.17
CA ASN A 299 7.10 30.26 17.65
C ASN A 299 8.06 29.05 17.57
N GLN A 300 7.98 28.14 18.54
CA GLN A 300 8.76 26.89 18.50
C GLN A 300 8.30 25.97 17.39
N ALA A 301 6.97 25.88 17.15
CA ALA A 301 6.43 25.09 16.06
C ALA A 301 6.82 25.68 14.70
N GLU A 302 6.86 26.99 14.57
CA GLU A 302 7.28 27.69 13.36
C GLU A 302 8.76 27.44 13.06
N ARG A 303 9.65 27.61 14.05
CA ARG A 303 11.08 27.31 13.92
C ARG A 303 11.33 25.86 13.45
N ILE A 304 10.63 24.89 14.04
CA ILE A 304 10.78 23.47 13.64
C ILE A 304 10.26 23.27 12.20
N LYS A 305 9.13 23.87 11.83
CA LYS A 305 8.62 23.81 10.46
C LYS A 305 9.64 24.37 9.47
N ASP A 306 10.24 25.52 9.77
CA ASP A 306 11.21 26.17 8.90
C ASP A 306 12.51 25.35 8.79
N GLN A 307 12.97 24.78 9.89
CA GLN A 307 14.12 23.87 9.92
C GLN A 307 13.88 22.62 9.05
N VAL A 308 12.73 21.98 9.18
CA VAL A 308 12.37 20.83 8.35
C VAL A 308 12.20 21.23 6.88
N THR A 309 11.63 22.42 6.63
CA THR A 309 11.52 22.99 5.28
C THR A 309 12.90 23.17 4.65
N GLN A 310 13.84 23.72 5.41
CA GLN A 310 15.23 23.90 4.97
C GLN A 310 15.90 22.57 4.60
N TRP A 311 15.82 21.55 5.44
CA TRP A 311 16.37 20.22 5.14
C TRP A 311 15.77 19.60 3.87
N LEU A 312 14.43 19.74 3.68
CA LEU A 312 13.76 19.23 2.49
C LEU A 312 14.17 19.97 1.21
N THR A 313 14.32 21.30 1.29
CA THR A 313 14.62 22.13 0.10
C THR A 313 16.10 22.23 -0.21
N GLN A 314 16.95 22.43 0.80
CA GLN A 314 18.39 22.63 0.59
C GLN A 314 19.15 21.30 0.52
N ASP A 315 18.90 20.38 1.45
CA ASP A 315 19.69 19.13 1.53
C ASP A 315 19.17 18.07 0.57
N LEU A 316 17.83 18.00 0.37
CA LEU A 316 17.20 17.02 -0.51
C LEU A 316 16.67 17.60 -1.83
N ASN A 317 16.80 18.90 -2.07
CA ASN A 317 16.35 19.56 -3.30
C ASN A 317 14.87 19.22 -3.66
N LEU A 318 13.99 19.15 -2.64
CA LEU A 318 12.57 18.85 -2.81
C LEU A 318 11.73 20.12 -2.81
N THR A 319 10.64 20.13 -3.57
CA THR A 319 9.71 21.27 -3.63
C THR A 319 8.56 21.06 -2.65
N ILE A 320 8.28 22.07 -1.83
CA ILE A 320 7.17 22.06 -0.85
C ILE A 320 5.97 22.80 -1.43
N SER A 321 4.77 22.25 -1.22
CA SER A 321 3.51 22.94 -1.50
C SER A 321 3.21 23.91 -0.35
N LYS A 322 3.41 25.23 -0.58
CA LYS A 322 3.16 26.27 0.43
C LYS A 322 1.70 26.29 0.90
N ASP A 323 0.75 26.12 -0.01
CA ASP A 323 -0.69 26.17 0.29
C ASP A 323 -1.17 25.04 1.17
N LYS A 324 -0.55 23.86 1.05
CA LYS A 324 -0.89 22.66 1.80
C LYS A 324 -0.03 22.46 3.06
N SER A 325 1.07 23.19 3.18
CA SER A 325 1.98 23.11 4.32
C SER A 325 1.64 24.15 5.39
N LYS A 326 1.15 23.70 6.56
CA LYS A 326 0.62 24.59 7.58
C LYS A 326 0.82 24.10 9.01
N ILE A 327 0.84 25.06 9.93
CA ILE A 327 0.78 24.83 11.37
C ILE A 327 -0.68 24.99 11.81
N VAL A 328 -1.19 24.04 12.56
CA VAL A 328 -2.58 24.04 13.04
C VAL A 328 -2.59 23.74 14.55
N LYS A 329 -3.41 24.47 15.33
CA LYS A 329 -3.66 24.06 16.71
C LYS A 329 -4.17 22.63 16.73
N ALA A 330 -3.61 21.78 17.57
CA ALA A 330 -3.94 20.35 17.63
C ALA A 330 -5.41 20.08 17.95
N SER A 331 -6.09 21.02 18.62
CA SER A 331 -7.53 20.98 18.88
C SER A 331 -8.38 21.16 17.62
N LYS A 332 -7.92 21.94 16.64
CA LYS A 332 -8.57 22.05 15.31
C LYS A 332 -8.30 20.81 14.46
N GLY A 333 -7.10 20.24 14.56
CA GLY A 333 -6.68 19.02 13.89
C GLY A 333 -6.27 19.20 12.44
N THR A 334 -5.68 18.16 11.87
CA THR A 334 -5.25 18.09 10.47
C THR A 334 -5.53 16.70 9.87
N ARG A 335 -5.58 16.64 8.54
CA ARG A 335 -5.74 15.36 7.82
C ARG A 335 -4.41 14.62 7.72
N PHE A 336 -4.43 13.33 8.08
CA PHE A 336 -3.31 12.41 7.89
C PHE A 336 -3.88 11.02 7.55
N LEU A 337 -3.43 10.42 6.46
CA LEU A 337 -3.91 9.13 5.95
C LEU A 337 -5.45 9.05 5.89
N SER A 338 -6.08 10.06 5.29
CA SER A 338 -7.54 10.20 5.18
C SER A 338 -8.30 10.35 6.51
N TYR A 339 -7.64 10.23 7.66
CA TYR A 339 -8.22 10.53 8.96
C TYR A 339 -8.03 12.01 9.33
N MET A 340 -8.89 12.52 10.19
CA MET A 340 -8.72 13.79 10.89
C MET A 340 -8.11 13.50 12.26
N ILE A 341 -6.87 13.94 12.47
CA ILE A 341 -6.17 13.82 13.75
C ILE A 341 -6.37 15.09 14.55
N LYS A 342 -6.92 14.97 15.76
CA LYS A 342 -7.12 16.06 16.72
C LYS A 342 -6.56 15.65 18.08
N VAL A 343 -6.11 16.63 18.85
CA VAL A 343 -5.73 16.42 20.26
C VAL A 343 -6.57 17.33 21.13
N ASN A 344 -7.25 16.74 22.10
CA ASN A 344 -8.04 17.55 23.02
C ASN A 344 -7.14 18.49 23.84
N PRO A 345 -7.57 19.72 24.09
CA PRO A 345 -6.82 20.64 24.95
C PRO A 345 -6.56 20.03 26.33
N THR A 346 -5.43 20.37 26.92
CA THR A 346 -5.13 20.00 28.30
C THR A 346 -5.56 21.14 29.20
N ASN A 347 -6.68 20.99 29.88
CA ASN A 347 -7.11 21.93 30.91
C ASN A 347 -6.33 21.64 32.20
N LYS A 348 -5.63 22.63 32.75
CA LYS A 348 -4.86 22.49 34.00
C LYS A 348 -5.76 22.30 35.22
N THR A 349 -6.98 22.84 35.20
CA THR A 349 -7.96 22.70 36.27
C THR A 349 -8.89 21.51 36.02
N ARG A 350 -8.95 20.60 36.96
CA ARG A 350 -9.97 19.55 37.00
C ARG A 350 -11.17 20.09 37.76
N GLY A 351 -12.36 20.06 37.16
CA GLY A 351 -13.58 20.31 37.89
C GLY A 351 -13.81 19.23 38.97
N GLU A 352 -14.62 19.52 39.96
CA GLU A 352 -14.91 18.65 41.12
C GLU A 352 -15.41 17.24 40.77
N LYS A 353 -15.95 17.06 39.55
CA LYS A 353 -16.44 15.77 38.99
C LYS A 353 -15.44 15.12 38.04
N ALA A 354 -14.11 15.25 38.25
CA ALA A 354 -13.11 14.62 37.37
C ALA A 354 -13.14 13.10 37.49
N THR A 355 -13.75 12.44 36.53
CA THR A 355 -13.75 10.98 36.43
C THR A 355 -12.39 10.48 35.95
N LYS A 356 -12.01 9.22 36.28
CA LYS A 356 -10.78 8.55 35.88
C LYS A 356 -10.53 8.57 34.35
N ASN A 357 -11.53 8.87 33.53
CA ASN A 357 -11.50 8.89 32.06
C ASN A 357 -11.43 10.29 31.46
N SER A 358 -10.68 11.21 32.04
CA SER A 358 -10.45 12.54 31.47
C SER A 358 -10.08 12.48 29.99
N LEU A 359 -10.69 13.31 29.15
CA LEU A 359 -10.38 13.49 27.74
C LEU A 359 -9.19 14.43 27.50
N ASN A 360 -8.64 15.03 28.56
CA ASN A 360 -7.55 15.98 28.49
C ASN A 360 -6.33 15.39 27.77
N GLY A 361 -5.83 16.10 26.77
CA GLY A 361 -4.67 15.71 25.99
C GLY A 361 -4.83 14.43 25.16
N LYS A 362 -6.01 13.79 25.13
CA LYS A 362 -6.23 12.57 24.34
C LYS A 362 -6.30 12.87 22.85
N VAL A 363 -5.69 11.99 22.08
CA VAL A 363 -5.77 12.03 20.62
C VAL A 363 -7.10 11.46 20.14
N GLN A 364 -7.81 12.24 19.32
CA GLN A 364 -9.05 11.87 18.65
C GLN A 364 -8.72 11.59 17.18
N ILE A 365 -9.05 10.39 16.72
CA ILE A 365 -8.92 9.97 15.33
C ILE A 365 -10.33 9.93 14.77
N GLN A 366 -10.63 10.80 13.79
CA GLN A 366 -11.97 10.95 13.25
C GLN A 366 -12.01 10.74 11.75
N ILE A 367 -13.12 10.23 11.25
CA ILE A 367 -13.44 10.24 9.83
C ILE A 367 -14.06 11.59 9.50
N PRO A 368 -13.62 12.31 8.47
CA PRO A 368 -14.31 13.50 8.01
C PRO A 368 -15.78 13.21 7.70
N LYS A 369 -16.71 14.03 8.17
CA LYS A 369 -18.17 13.79 8.03
C LYS A 369 -18.59 13.61 6.57
N ALA A 370 -17.95 14.33 5.64
CA ALA A 370 -18.23 14.24 4.20
C ALA A 370 -17.85 12.88 3.57
N LYS A 371 -16.97 12.09 4.21
CA LYS A 371 -16.39 10.88 3.62
C LYS A 371 -17.42 9.81 3.21
N ALA A 372 -18.51 9.67 3.98
CA ALA A 372 -19.57 8.73 3.62
C ALA A 372 -20.27 9.13 2.30
N LYS A 373 -20.48 10.44 2.10
CA LYS A 373 -21.06 10.99 0.87
C LYS A 373 -20.07 10.87 -0.29
N GLU A 374 -18.80 11.21 -0.08
CA GLU A 374 -17.73 11.09 -1.08
C GLU A 374 -17.66 9.64 -1.62
N TYR A 375 -17.60 8.64 -0.74
CA TYR A 375 -17.63 7.22 -1.17
C TYR A 375 -18.95 6.84 -1.83
N GLY A 376 -20.09 7.36 -1.36
CA GLY A 376 -21.38 7.13 -2.00
C GLY A 376 -21.41 7.62 -3.46
N GLU A 377 -20.79 8.75 -3.74
CA GLU A 377 -20.66 9.32 -5.10
C GLU A 377 -19.61 8.56 -5.91
N GLU A 378 -18.43 8.25 -5.35
CA GLU A 378 -17.34 7.51 -5.99
C GLU A 378 -17.79 6.13 -6.50
N TYR A 379 -18.54 5.41 -5.67
CA TYR A 379 -19.04 4.07 -6.02
C TYR A 379 -20.42 4.09 -6.68
N ASN A 380 -20.90 5.22 -7.15
CA ASN A 380 -22.21 5.39 -7.78
C ASN A 380 -23.42 4.97 -6.93
N TRP A 381 -23.29 4.94 -5.60
CA TRP A 381 -24.41 4.68 -4.68
C TRP A 381 -25.27 5.91 -4.45
N LEU A 382 -24.71 7.11 -4.67
CA LEU A 382 -25.34 8.39 -4.43
C LEU A 382 -25.20 9.28 -5.67
N LYS A 383 -26.27 9.98 -6.07
CA LYS A 383 -26.25 11.02 -7.09
C LYS A 383 -27.14 12.18 -6.67
N LYS A 384 -26.62 13.41 -6.66
CA LYS A 384 -27.36 14.61 -6.21
C LYS A 384 -28.06 14.41 -4.85
N GLY A 385 -27.36 13.80 -3.87
CA GLY A 385 -27.88 13.55 -2.53
C GLY A 385 -28.90 12.39 -2.41
N LYS A 386 -29.30 11.74 -3.50
CA LYS A 386 -30.27 10.63 -3.50
C LYS A 386 -29.57 9.31 -3.77
N VAL A 387 -29.89 8.28 -2.97
CA VAL A 387 -29.38 6.91 -3.21
C VAL A 387 -29.92 6.37 -4.52
N ARG A 388 -29.07 5.79 -5.35
CA ARG A 388 -29.43 5.22 -6.67
C ARG A 388 -28.96 3.76 -6.79
N HIS A 389 -29.48 3.06 -7.79
CA HIS A 389 -28.95 1.76 -8.22
C HIS A 389 -27.64 1.93 -8.99
N ASP A 390 -26.79 0.92 -8.95
CA ASP A 390 -25.57 0.87 -9.75
C ASP A 390 -25.87 0.22 -11.11
N GLU A 391 -25.83 1.04 -12.17
CA GLU A 391 -26.10 0.58 -13.55
C GLU A 391 -25.06 -0.41 -14.04
N THR A 392 -23.80 -0.29 -13.58
CA THR A 392 -22.70 -1.16 -14.01
C THR A 392 -22.83 -2.58 -13.47
N LEU A 393 -23.53 -2.73 -12.34
CA LEU A 393 -23.75 -4.02 -11.67
C LEU A 393 -25.10 -4.64 -12.01
N ALA A 394 -26.07 -3.88 -12.50
CA ALA A 394 -27.45 -4.36 -12.74
C ALA A 394 -27.54 -5.56 -13.70
N GLY A 395 -26.60 -5.68 -14.64
CA GLY A 395 -26.50 -6.81 -15.58
C GLY A 395 -25.83 -8.08 -15.02
N ARG A 396 -25.19 -7.98 -13.82
CA ARG A 396 -24.46 -9.11 -13.23
C ARG A 396 -25.36 -10.05 -12.46
N ASP A 397 -24.83 -11.25 -12.10
CA ASP A 397 -25.51 -12.16 -11.20
C ASP A 397 -25.76 -11.52 -9.82
N GLU A 398 -26.89 -11.90 -9.17
CA GLU A 398 -27.31 -11.30 -7.89
C GLU A 398 -26.32 -11.58 -6.75
N LEU A 399 -25.73 -12.77 -6.74
CA LEU A 399 -24.68 -13.13 -5.79
C LEU A 399 -23.42 -12.29 -6.00
N GLU A 400 -23.07 -12.02 -7.26
CA GLU A 400 -21.94 -11.12 -7.59
C GLU A 400 -22.23 -9.69 -7.17
N ILE A 401 -23.46 -9.20 -7.36
CA ILE A 401 -23.89 -7.88 -6.93
C ILE A 401 -23.69 -7.72 -5.42
N ILE A 402 -24.30 -8.57 -4.60
CA ILE A 402 -24.22 -8.45 -3.14
C ILE A 402 -22.79 -8.59 -2.63
N ARG A 403 -22.00 -9.51 -3.20
CA ARG A 403 -20.60 -9.71 -2.85
C ARG A 403 -19.72 -8.50 -3.18
N THR A 404 -19.96 -7.84 -4.30
CA THR A 404 -19.25 -6.63 -4.71
C THR A 404 -19.48 -5.50 -3.69
N TYR A 405 -20.73 -5.21 -3.37
CA TYR A 405 -21.06 -4.21 -2.35
C TYR A 405 -20.46 -4.53 -0.99
N LYS A 406 -20.61 -5.77 -0.52
CA LYS A 406 -20.04 -6.23 0.77
C LYS A 406 -18.53 -6.08 0.81
N THR A 407 -17.84 -6.39 -0.28
CA THR A 407 -16.37 -6.30 -0.35
C THR A 407 -15.91 -4.85 -0.25
N ILE A 408 -16.57 -3.93 -0.95
CA ILE A 408 -16.27 -2.49 -0.90
C ILE A 408 -16.51 -1.95 0.52
N VAL A 409 -17.71 -2.17 1.05
CA VAL A 409 -18.09 -1.71 2.40
C VAL A 409 -17.13 -2.24 3.46
N ARG A 410 -16.81 -3.54 3.41
CA ARG A 410 -15.87 -4.16 4.35
C ARG A 410 -14.49 -3.52 4.27
N GLY A 411 -13.98 -3.26 3.06
CA GLY A 411 -12.68 -2.62 2.86
C GLY A 411 -12.63 -1.23 3.49
N ILE A 412 -13.65 -0.39 3.25
CA ILE A 412 -13.73 0.96 3.81
C ILE A 412 -13.85 0.91 5.34
N ILE A 413 -14.74 0.07 5.88
CA ILE A 413 -14.93 -0.07 7.33
C ILE A 413 -13.65 -0.57 7.99
N GLN A 414 -12.97 -1.54 7.39
CA GLN A 414 -11.70 -2.05 7.90
C GLN A 414 -10.63 -0.98 7.91
N TYR A 415 -10.54 -0.17 6.83
CA TYR A 415 -9.60 0.95 6.78
C TYR A 415 -9.84 1.95 7.91
N PHE A 416 -11.10 2.34 8.16
CA PHE A 416 -11.45 3.35 9.16
C PHE A 416 -11.80 2.82 10.56
N CYS A 417 -11.54 1.55 10.86
CA CYS A 417 -11.93 0.94 12.14
C CYS A 417 -11.28 1.59 13.38
N TRP A 418 -10.18 2.33 13.22
CA TRP A 418 -9.50 3.06 14.30
C TRP A 418 -10.16 4.38 14.67
N ALA A 419 -11.11 4.87 13.90
CA ALA A 419 -11.81 6.12 14.17
C ALA A 419 -12.62 6.08 15.49
N ASN A 420 -12.83 7.26 16.08
CA ASN A 420 -13.66 7.44 17.25
C ASN A 420 -15.15 7.66 16.88
N ASN A 421 -15.43 8.29 15.72
CA ASN A 421 -16.77 8.61 15.22
C ASN A 421 -17.27 7.55 14.22
N LEU A 422 -17.49 6.32 14.68
CA LEU A 422 -17.91 5.20 13.83
C LEU A 422 -19.31 5.35 13.21
N SER A 423 -20.11 6.33 13.65
CA SER A 423 -21.43 6.65 13.07
C SER A 423 -21.36 6.99 11.58
N VAL A 424 -20.23 7.55 11.12
CA VAL A 424 -19.99 7.80 9.70
C VAL A 424 -19.96 6.50 8.89
N LEU A 425 -19.43 5.42 9.47
CA LEU A 425 -19.37 4.10 8.83
C LEU A 425 -20.72 3.39 8.80
N THR A 426 -21.56 3.60 9.82
CA THR A 426 -22.94 3.07 9.81
C THR A 426 -23.77 3.76 8.74
N HIS A 427 -23.59 5.08 8.55
CA HIS A 427 -24.22 5.81 7.45
C HIS A 427 -23.73 5.32 6.07
N LEU A 428 -22.43 5.09 5.91
CA LEU A 428 -21.88 4.51 4.68
C LEU A 428 -22.49 3.14 4.37
N ASN A 429 -22.59 2.26 5.39
CA ASN A 429 -23.21 0.94 5.22
C ASN A 429 -24.67 1.04 4.79
N TYR A 430 -25.42 2.01 5.34
CA TYR A 430 -26.79 2.30 4.94
C TYR A 430 -26.87 2.71 3.46
N LEU A 431 -26.02 3.63 3.00
CA LEU A 431 -26.00 4.06 1.59
C LEU A 431 -25.73 2.88 0.65
N ALA A 432 -24.76 2.04 0.99
CA ALA A 432 -24.43 0.85 0.21
C ALA A 432 -25.55 -0.17 0.20
N GLU A 433 -26.19 -0.45 1.34
CA GLU A 433 -27.30 -1.38 1.47
C GLU A 433 -28.48 -0.97 0.60
N TYR A 434 -28.90 0.30 0.71
CA TYR A 434 -30.01 0.81 -0.09
C TYR A 434 -29.69 0.85 -1.59
N SER A 435 -28.47 1.18 -1.98
CA SER A 435 -28.03 1.12 -3.38
C SER A 435 -28.05 -0.32 -3.91
N CYS A 436 -27.58 -1.29 -3.10
CA CYS A 436 -27.61 -2.70 -3.45
C CYS A 436 -29.07 -3.20 -3.66
N LEU A 437 -29.97 -2.88 -2.73
CA LEU A 437 -31.38 -3.21 -2.83
C LEU A 437 -32.04 -2.58 -4.06
N LYS A 438 -31.73 -1.30 -4.38
CA LYS A 438 -32.20 -0.64 -5.59
C LYS A 438 -31.67 -1.33 -6.87
N THR A 439 -30.42 -1.79 -6.87
CA THR A 439 -29.82 -2.52 -7.99
C THR A 439 -30.53 -3.85 -8.24
N LEU A 440 -30.78 -4.60 -7.17
CA LEU A 440 -31.56 -5.85 -7.22
C LEU A 440 -33.01 -5.61 -7.64
N ALA A 441 -33.66 -4.57 -7.13
CA ALA A 441 -35.02 -4.19 -7.48
C ALA A 441 -35.12 -3.82 -8.98
N ARG A 442 -34.15 -3.08 -9.50
CA ARG A 442 -34.05 -2.77 -10.94
C ARG A 442 -33.89 -4.03 -11.77
N LYS A 443 -32.99 -4.93 -11.38
CA LYS A 443 -32.76 -6.22 -12.06
C LYS A 443 -34.04 -7.07 -12.09
N ARG A 444 -34.74 -7.17 -10.98
CA ARG A 444 -35.98 -7.95 -10.83
C ARG A 444 -37.24 -7.21 -11.31
N LYS A 445 -37.12 -5.98 -11.82
CA LYS A 445 -38.26 -5.13 -12.22
C LYS A 445 -39.33 -5.03 -11.14
N THR A 446 -38.94 -4.78 -9.88
CA THR A 446 -39.83 -4.79 -8.71
C THR A 446 -39.44 -3.68 -7.69
N SER A 447 -40.18 -3.56 -6.61
CA SER A 447 -39.88 -2.59 -5.54
C SER A 447 -38.85 -3.13 -4.53
N ILE A 448 -38.14 -2.21 -3.85
CA ILE A 448 -37.19 -2.54 -2.76
C ILE A 448 -37.88 -3.36 -1.66
N ALA A 449 -39.11 -2.99 -1.29
CA ALA A 449 -39.87 -3.68 -0.25
C ALA A 449 -40.11 -5.16 -0.61
N ARG A 450 -40.48 -5.43 -1.87
CA ARG A 450 -40.66 -6.80 -2.36
C ARG A 450 -39.34 -7.57 -2.40
N VAL A 451 -38.22 -6.94 -2.81
CA VAL A 451 -36.88 -7.57 -2.76
C VAL A 451 -36.53 -7.93 -1.33
N ARG A 452 -36.67 -7.00 -0.39
CA ARG A 452 -36.35 -7.22 1.05
C ARG A 452 -37.20 -8.34 1.65
N LYS A 453 -38.49 -8.40 1.31
CA LYS A 453 -39.41 -9.47 1.76
C LYS A 453 -39.01 -10.84 1.20
N LYS A 454 -38.74 -10.94 -0.12
CA LYS A 454 -38.35 -12.20 -0.78
C LYS A 454 -36.95 -12.69 -0.38
N CYS A 455 -36.06 -11.79 -0.01
CA CYS A 455 -34.68 -12.10 0.36
C CYS A 455 -34.46 -12.12 1.88
N LYS A 456 -35.53 -12.20 2.69
CA LYS A 456 -35.43 -12.22 4.15
C LYS A 456 -34.80 -13.53 4.62
N ILE A 457 -33.80 -13.43 5.51
CA ILE A 457 -33.08 -14.55 6.13
C ILE A 457 -32.99 -14.27 7.63
N GLY A 458 -33.87 -14.85 8.42
CA GLY A 458 -33.96 -14.53 9.86
C GLY A 458 -34.22 -13.05 10.12
N SER A 459 -33.36 -12.39 10.87
CA SER A 459 -33.39 -10.94 11.14
C SER A 459 -32.71 -10.08 10.05
N ALA A 460 -32.02 -10.69 9.10
CA ALA A 460 -31.30 -10.03 8.01
C ALA A 460 -31.97 -10.27 6.65
N TRP A 461 -31.35 -9.80 5.57
CA TRP A 461 -31.71 -10.14 4.21
C TRP A 461 -30.44 -10.59 3.46
N GLY A 462 -30.58 -11.34 2.37
CA GLY A 462 -29.46 -11.86 1.58
C GLY A 462 -29.93 -12.55 0.31
N ILE A 463 -28.97 -13.09 -0.44
CA ILE A 463 -29.22 -13.82 -1.68
C ILE A 463 -28.96 -15.31 -1.44
N SER A 464 -29.92 -16.15 -1.80
CA SER A 464 -29.74 -17.61 -1.86
C SER A 464 -29.03 -18.01 -3.14
N TYR A 465 -28.16 -19.00 -3.07
CA TYR A 465 -27.48 -19.57 -4.22
C TYR A 465 -27.23 -21.06 -4.02
N TYR A 466 -27.16 -21.79 -5.12
CA TYR A 466 -26.93 -23.23 -5.09
C TYR A 466 -25.44 -23.54 -5.21
N ASN A 467 -24.89 -24.35 -4.31
CA ASN A 467 -23.49 -24.73 -4.31
C ASN A 467 -23.32 -26.16 -3.79
N LYS A 468 -22.66 -27.03 -4.57
CA LYS A 468 -22.33 -28.43 -4.21
C LYS A 468 -23.54 -29.26 -3.72
N GLY A 469 -24.70 -29.08 -4.31
CA GLY A 469 -25.90 -29.84 -3.94
C GLY A 469 -26.75 -29.19 -2.84
N GLU A 470 -26.34 -28.07 -2.27
CA GLU A 470 -27.02 -27.40 -1.16
C GLU A 470 -27.39 -25.96 -1.49
N THR A 471 -28.50 -25.48 -0.94
CA THR A 471 -28.87 -24.07 -0.98
C THR A 471 -28.13 -23.34 0.12
N GLN A 472 -27.24 -22.44 -0.27
CA GLN A 472 -26.49 -21.56 0.62
C GLN A 472 -27.01 -20.13 0.55
N TYR A 473 -26.67 -19.32 1.55
CA TYR A 473 -27.13 -17.94 1.66
C TYR A 473 -25.96 -16.98 1.82
N GLU A 474 -26.00 -15.87 1.10
CA GLU A 474 -25.07 -14.74 1.24
C GLU A 474 -25.79 -13.57 1.91
N PRO A 475 -25.76 -13.45 3.27
CA PRO A 475 -26.51 -12.41 3.97
C PRO A 475 -25.83 -11.04 3.83
N TRP A 476 -26.63 -9.96 3.84
CA TRP A 476 -26.10 -8.61 4.05
C TRP A 476 -25.53 -8.49 5.47
N VAL A 477 -24.41 -7.82 5.62
CA VAL A 477 -23.73 -7.69 6.90
C VAL A 477 -23.95 -6.32 7.49
N ALA A 478 -24.69 -6.25 8.60
CA ALA A 478 -24.74 -5.07 9.44
C ALA A 478 -23.47 -4.96 10.30
N TYR A 479 -22.87 -3.77 10.31
CA TYR A 479 -21.65 -3.50 11.08
C TYR A 479 -22.00 -2.75 12.36
N SER A 480 -22.13 -3.50 13.46
CA SER A 480 -22.27 -2.93 14.81
C SER A 480 -20.96 -2.34 15.32
N TRP A 481 -21.03 -1.49 16.34
CA TRP A 481 -19.87 -0.91 17.02
C TRP A 481 -18.87 -1.96 17.50
N ASN A 482 -19.35 -3.04 18.09
CA ASN A 482 -18.50 -4.12 18.59
C ASN A 482 -17.82 -4.85 17.43
N LYS A 483 -18.54 -5.14 16.35
CA LYS A 483 -17.98 -5.79 15.16
C LYS A 483 -16.90 -4.94 14.48
N ILE A 484 -17.08 -3.61 14.42
CA ILE A 484 -16.05 -2.70 13.89
C ILE A 484 -14.82 -2.68 14.81
N LYS A 485 -15.02 -2.67 16.13
CA LYS A 485 -13.89 -2.71 17.08
C LYS A 485 -13.06 -3.99 16.96
N THR A 486 -13.71 -5.14 16.75
CA THR A 486 -12.96 -6.41 16.56
C THR A 486 -12.09 -6.40 15.31
N MET A 487 -12.44 -5.59 14.28
CA MET A 487 -11.62 -5.45 13.08
C MET A 487 -10.26 -4.76 13.34
N ARG A 488 -10.10 -4.05 14.47
CA ARG A 488 -8.80 -3.50 14.92
C ARG A 488 -7.76 -4.57 15.22
N ASN A 489 -8.21 -5.79 15.53
CA ASN A 489 -7.36 -6.95 15.83
C ASN A 489 -6.95 -7.71 14.56
N PHE A 490 -7.31 -7.18 13.38
CA PHE A 490 -6.90 -7.77 12.11
C PHE A 490 -5.38 -7.76 11.97
N LYS A 491 -4.79 -8.96 11.84
CA LYS A 491 -3.34 -9.13 11.73
C LYS A 491 -2.79 -8.92 10.32
N GLY A 492 -3.66 -8.75 9.32
CA GLY A 492 -3.26 -8.48 7.94
C GLY A 492 -2.91 -7.01 7.72
N ASN A 493 -2.16 -6.73 6.64
CA ASN A 493 -1.91 -5.36 6.22
C ASN A 493 -3.15 -4.81 5.47
N PRO A 494 -3.83 -3.75 5.97
CA PRO A 494 -5.00 -3.18 5.33
C PRO A 494 -4.67 -2.47 4.00
N ASP A 495 -3.40 -2.16 3.75
CA ASP A 495 -2.92 -1.53 2.52
C ASP A 495 -2.83 -2.54 1.37
N ILE A 496 -2.88 -3.84 1.70
CA ILE A 496 -2.86 -4.92 0.72
C ILE A 496 -4.29 -5.43 0.50
N THR A 497 -4.83 -5.18 -0.68
CA THR A 497 -6.11 -5.76 -1.09
C THR A 497 -5.90 -7.24 -1.40
N ILE A 498 -6.22 -8.11 -0.44
CA ILE A 498 -6.21 -9.56 -0.68
C ILE A 498 -7.44 -9.90 -1.51
N ASN A 499 -7.23 -10.24 -2.77
CA ASN A 499 -8.29 -10.76 -3.60
C ASN A 499 -8.45 -12.26 -3.32
N LYS A 500 -9.43 -12.63 -2.49
CA LYS A 500 -9.66 -14.03 -2.07
C LYS A 500 -9.92 -14.97 -3.25
N HIS A 501 -10.34 -14.45 -4.40
CA HIS A 501 -10.60 -15.27 -5.61
C HIS A 501 -9.31 -15.70 -6.34
N ILE A 502 -8.15 -15.15 -5.97
CA ILE A 502 -6.89 -15.39 -6.67
C ILE A 502 -6.25 -16.73 -6.29
N PHE A 503 -6.45 -17.23 -5.07
CA PHE A 503 -5.58 -18.24 -4.47
C PHE A 503 -6.19 -19.63 -4.27
N GLN A 504 -7.47 -19.82 -4.47
CA GLN A 504 -8.05 -21.16 -4.31
C GLN A 504 -7.67 -22.06 -5.51
N GLY A 505 -6.70 -22.93 -5.27
CA GLY A 505 -6.28 -23.99 -6.19
C GLY A 505 -5.22 -23.62 -7.23
N ARG A 506 -4.54 -22.46 -7.08
CA ARG A 506 -3.44 -22.06 -7.97
C ARG A 506 -2.08 -22.51 -7.42
N THR A 507 -1.41 -23.39 -8.14
CA THR A 507 -0.02 -23.74 -7.85
C THR A 507 0.89 -22.58 -8.26
N TYR A 508 1.84 -22.21 -7.41
CA TYR A 508 2.84 -21.19 -7.74
C TYR A 508 3.66 -21.62 -8.96
N LEU A 509 4.06 -20.64 -9.78
CA LEU A 509 4.87 -20.87 -10.96
C LEU A 509 6.14 -21.69 -10.66
N THR A 510 6.84 -21.33 -9.58
CA THR A 510 8.03 -22.03 -9.10
C THR A 510 7.76 -23.48 -8.75
N ASP A 511 6.63 -23.80 -8.12
CA ASP A 511 6.28 -25.17 -7.75
C ASP A 511 5.98 -26.01 -8.99
N ARG A 512 5.34 -25.41 -9.99
CA ARG A 512 5.08 -26.07 -11.26
C ARG A 512 6.36 -26.30 -12.08
N LEU A 513 7.25 -25.33 -12.09
CA LEU A 513 8.56 -25.47 -12.75
C LEU A 513 9.45 -26.51 -12.05
N LYS A 514 9.31 -26.69 -10.73
CA LYS A 514 9.98 -27.78 -9.98
C LYS A 514 9.52 -29.18 -10.38
N ALA A 515 8.35 -29.31 -11.00
CA ALA A 515 7.89 -30.61 -11.53
C ALA A 515 8.72 -31.10 -12.71
N GLU A 516 9.47 -30.21 -13.38
CA GLU A 516 10.46 -30.48 -14.44
C GLU A 516 9.95 -31.39 -15.57
N ARG A 517 8.63 -31.48 -15.78
CA ARG A 517 7.99 -32.31 -16.81
C ARG A 517 6.77 -31.65 -17.42
N CYS A 518 6.49 -31.96 -18.67
CA CYS A 518 5.26 -31.57 -19.37
C CYS A 518 4.05 -32.31 -18.79
N GLU A 519 3.02 -31.59 -18.36
CA GLU A 519 1.79 -32.18 -17.84
C GLU A 519 0.93 -32.93 -18.90
N HIS A 520 1.36 -32.94 -20.16
CA HIS A 520 0.65 -33.57 -21.26
C HIS A 520 1.37 -34.77 -21.89
N CYS A 521 2.70 -34.76 -21.92
CA CYS A 521 3.50 -35.82 -22.56
C CYS A 521 4.76 -36.18 -21.78
N ASP A 522 4.90 -35.74 -20.54
CA ASP A 522 6.01 -36.01 -19.61
C ASP A 522 7.43 -35.65 -20.11
N LYS A 523 7.58 -35.00 -21.28
CA LYS A 523 8.88 -34.48 -21.73
C LYS A 523 9.45 -33.50 -20.68
N THR A 524 10.77 -33.59 -20.45
CA THR A 524 11.50 -32.75 -19.47
C THR A 524 12.20 -31.56 -20.09
N THR A 525 12.19 -31.44 -21.43
CA THR A 525 12.90 -30.37 -22.15
C THR A 525 11.95 -29.31 -22.70
N GLN A 526 12.43 -28.07 -22.84
CA GLN A 526 11.69 -26.93 -23.41
C GLN A 526 10.33 -26.68 -22.77
N LEU A 527 10.28 -26.75 -21.44
CA LEU A 527 9.05 -26.55 -20.67
C LEU A 527 8.62 -25.09 -20.69
N GLN A 528 7.33 -24.88 -20.86
CA GLN A 528 6.68 -23.57 -20.95
C GLN A 528 5.44 -23.54 -20.04
N ILE A 529 5.12 -22.37 -19.46
CA ILE A 529 3.88 -22.21 -18.73
C ILE A 529 2.80 -21.67 -19.66
N HIS A 530 1.74 -22.47 -19.78
CA HIS A 530 0.56 -22.14 -20.55
C HIS A 530 -0.58 -21.68 -19.65
N HIS A 531 -1.13 -20.49 -19.93
CA HIS A 531 -2.37 -20.04 -19.30
C HIS A 531 -3.56 -20.65 -20.04
N ILE A 532 -4.45 -21.34 -19.30
CA ILE A 532 -5.69 -21.87 -19.87
C ILE A 532 -6.60 -20.71 -20.22
N GLY A 533 -6.62 -20.33 -21.50
CA GLY A 533 -7.29 -19.16 -22.03
C GLY A 533 -6.41 -17.92 -22.12
N THR A 534 -6.73 -17.00 -23.03
CA THR A 534 -5.92 -15.82 -23.32
C THR A 534 -5.91 -14.84 -22.15
N VAL A 535 -4.75 -14.27 -21.83
CA VAL A 535 -4.59 -13.20 -20.84
C VAL A 535 -4.39 -11.82 -21.48
N ARG A 536 -4.29 -11.76 -22.80
CA ARG A 536 -4.20 -10.51 -23.57
C ARG A 536 -5.51 -9.74 -23.43
N ASN A 537 -5.44 -8.48 -23.01
CA ASN A 537 -6.60 -7.62 -22.75
C ASN A 537 -7.60 -8.13 -21.69
N ALA A 538 -7.27 -9.19 -20.94
CA ALA A 538 -8.12 -9.66 -19.86
C ALA A 538 -8.03 -8.74 -18.65
N ARG A 539 -9.15 -8.57 -17.93
CA ARG A 539 -9.14 -7.84 -16.64
C ARG A 539 -8.27 -8.60 -15.64
N HIS A 540 -7.60 -7.88 -14.76
CA HIS A 540 -6.68 -8.44 -13.76
C HIS A 540 -7.26 -9.65 -13.01
N GLN A 541 -8.49 -9.54 -12.55
CA GLN A 541 -9.19 -10.61 -11.83
C GLN A 541 -9.35 -11.88 -12.67
N SER A 542 -9.59 -11.72 -13.96
CA SER A 542 -9.70 -12.82 -14.93
C SER A 542 -8.36 -13.51 -15.16
N ILE A 543 -7.26 -12.74 -15.25
CA ILE A 543 -5.90 -13.29 -15.42
C ILE A 543 -5.50 -14.12 -14.21
N MET A 544 -5.75 -13.59 -13.01
CA MET A 544 -5.36 -14.22 -11.76
C MET A 544 -6.14 -15.50 -11.45
N ASN A 545 -7.36 -15.63 -11.97
CA ASN A 545 -8.19 -16.82 -11.81
C ASN A 545 -7.93 -17.92 -12.86
N LYS A 546 -7.11 -17.64 -13.88
CA LYS A 546 -6.79 -18.63 -14.90
C LYS A 546 -5.86 -19.70 -14.38
N ARG A 547 -6.20 -20.95 -14.65
CA ARG A 547 -5.32 -22.09 -14.39
C ARG A 547 -4.13 -22.05 -15.33
N THR A 548 -2.99 -22.52 -14.85
CA THR A 548 -1.77 -22.67 -15.65
C THR A 548 -1.40 -24.14 -15.77
N LYS A 549 -0.78 -24.52 -16.88
CA LYS A 549 -0.17 -25.83 -17.10
C LYS A 549 1.29 -25.68 -17.49
N VAL A 550 2.13 -26.64 -17.10
CA VAL A 550 3.51 -26.76 -17.60
C VAL A 550 3.46 -27.68 -18.83
N LEU A 551 3.83 -27.16 -19.98
CA LEU A 551 3.79 -27.89 -21.24
C LEU A 551 5.15 -27.77 -21.95
N CYS A 552 5.60 -28.82 -22.65
CA CYS A 552 6.70 -28.68 -23.59
C CYS A 552 6.27 -27.81 -24.78
N LYS A 553 7.22 -27.32 -25.55
CA LYS A 553 6.98 -26.42 -26.70
C LYS A 553 5.94 -26.96 -27.68
N ASP A 554 6.00 -28.26 -27.99
CA ASP A 554 5.09 -28.91 -28.93
C ASP A 554 3.65 -29.00 -28.38
N CYS A 555 3.49 -29.44 -27.14
CA CYS A 555 2.19 -29.50 -26.46
C CYS A 555 1.61 -28.10 -26.25
N HIS A 556 2.46 -27.11 -25.94
CA HIS A 556 2.04 -25.72 -25.80
C HIS A 556 1.47 -25.16 -27.11
N ARG A 557 2.12 -25.44 -28.26
CA ARG A 557 1.64 -25.05 -29.59
C ARG A 557 0.30 -25.70 -29.91
N LYS A 558 0.16 -27.03 -29.67
CA LYS A 558 -1.10 -27.77 -29.92
C LYS A 558 -2.25 -27.20 -29.10
N VAL A 559 -2.05 -27.00 -27.80
CA VAL A 559 -3.10 -26.47 -26.89
C VAL A 559 -3.45 -25.02 -27.24
N THR A 560 -2.48 -24.19 -27.62
CA THR A 560 -2.73 -22.80 -28.05
C THR A 560 -3.55 -22.75 -29.34
N ASN A 561 -3.22 -23.57 -30.33
CA ASN A 561 -3.96 -23.64 -31.59
C ASN A 561 -5.40 -24.13 -31.37
N GLN A 562 -5.60 -25.14 -30.53
CA GLN A 562 -6.94 -25.61 -30.16
C GLN A 562 -7.77 -24.51 -29.50
N GLN A 563 -7.20 -23.78 -28.54
CA GLN A 563 -7.88 -22.64 -27.91
C GLN A 563 -8.25 -21.54 -28.91
N LEU A 564 -7.39 -21.23 -29.86
CA LEU A 564 -7.68 -20.25 -30.91
C LEU A 564 -8.80 -20.73 -31.83
N HIS A 565 -8.82 -22.01 -32.18
CA HIS A 565 -9.89 -22.62 -32.97
C HIS A 565 -11.23 -22.54 -32.22
N ASP A 566 -11.27 -22.91 -30.93
CA ASP A 566 -12.46 -22.88 -30.10
C ASP A 566 -13.02 -21.45 -29.95
N ILE A 567 -12.14 -20.47 -29.81
CA ILE A 567 -12.53 -19.05 -29.76
C ILE A 567 -13.16 -18.59 -31.08
N ARG A 568 -12.61 -19.00 -32.23
CA ARG A 568 -13.17 -18.68 -33.56
C ARG A 568 -14.51 -19.32 -33.76
N LYS A 569 -14.66 -20.61 -33.40
CA LYS A 569 -15.93 -21.36 -33.50
C LYS A 569 -17.04 -20.73 -32.65
N ASN A 570 -16.71 -20.33 -31.41
CA ASN A 570 -17.63 -19.64 -30.50
C ASN A 570 -18.01 -18.21 -30.93
N LYS A 571 -17.14 -17.51 -31.68
CA LYS A 571 -17.47 -16.22 -32.29
C LYS A 571 -18.47 -16.40 -33.44
N ASN A 572 -18.25 -17.39 -34.29
CA ASN A 572 -19.15 -17.66 -35.43
C ASN A 572 -20.54 -18.13 -34.99
N ASN A 573 -20.63 -18.84 -33.86
CA ASN A 573 -21.91 -19.27 -33.28
C ASN A 573 -22.64 -18.14 -32.50
N ARG A 574 -22.01 -17.02 -32.22
CA ARG A 574 -22.65 -15.84 -31.61
C ARG A 574 -23.12 -14.82 -32.64
N ASN A 575 -22.66 -14.96 -33.86
CA ASN A 575 -23.05 -14.11 -35.00
C ASN A 575 -24.07 -14.82 -35.94
N LYS A 576 -24.50 -16.04 -35.62
CA LYS A 576 -25.70 -16.71 -36.10
C LYS A 576 -26.76 -16.64 -34.98
#